data_8030a0cd428c17528e01514610bd04fc
#
_entry.id   8030a0cd428c17528e01514610bd04fc
#
_cell.length_a   1.000
_cell.length_b   1.000
_cell.length_c   1.000
_cell.angle_alpha   90.00
_cell.angle_beta   90.00
_cell.angle_gamma   90.00
#
_symmetry.space_group_name_H-M   'P 1'
#
loop_
_entity.id
_entity.type
_entity.pdbx_description
1 polymer ?
#
loop_
_entity_poly.entity_id
_entity_poly.type
_entity_poly.pdbx_seq_one_letter_code
_entity_poly.pdbx_strand_id
1 'polypeptide(L)'
;WVGTAPMVEYHPLYHPFKWRGWWNFGTGALGDMGCHLIAPAFQTLGLGYPTEVEGSVGQVFLKDWQPEYIPEGCPPSSYVQLKFPESKKNKSEAKMIWTDGGIRAVHP
;
A
#
# COMPACT_ATOMS: atom_id res chain seq x y z
N TRP A 1 -18.68 13.58 3.90
CA TRP A 1 -17.72 12.59 3.43
C TRP A 1 -16.33 13.19 3.16
N VAL A 2 -16.26 14.48 2.85
CA VAL A 2 -14.97 15.19 2.63
C VAL A 2 -14.16 15.29 3.93
N GLY A 3 -14.80 15.40 5.08
CA GLY A 3 -14.13 15.52 6.37
C GLY A 3 -13.27 16.77 6.47
N THR A 4 -12.01 16.60 6.85
CA THR A 4 -11.02 17.70 6.98
C THR A 4 -10.20 17.93 5.70
N ALA A 5 -10.42 17.15 4.65
CA ALA A 5 -9.74 17.33 3.37
C ALA A 5 -10.23 18.60 2.64
N PRO A 6 -9.46 19.13 1.69
CA PRO A 6 -9.91 20.22 0.85
C PRO A 6 -11.24 19.88 0.17
N MET A 7 -12.12 20.88 0.06
CA MET A 7 -13.42 20.69 -0.57
C MET A 7 -13.25 20.37 -2.05
N VAL A 8 -13.91 19.30 -2.49
CA VAL A 8 -14.00 18.90 -3.89
C VAL A 8 -15.47 18.69 -4.26
N GLU A 9 -15.81 18.90 -5.52
CA GLU A 9 -17.12 18.56 -6.02
C GLU A 9 -17.35 17.06 -5.97
N TYR A 10 -18.62 16.68 -5.75
CA TYR A 10 -18.98 15.26 -5.74
C TYR A 10 -18.77 14.63 -7.11
N HIS A 11 -18.13 13.48 -7.09
CA HIS A 11 -18.04 12.60 -8.27
C HIS A 11 -18.18 11.14 -7.85
N PRO A 12 -18.84 10.27 -8.66
CA PRO A 12 -18.99 8.84 -8.34
C PRO A 12 -17.67 8.07 -8.20
N LEU A 13 -16.55 8.65 -8.63
CA LEU A 13 -15.21 8.11 -8.39
C LEU A 13 -14.73 8.26 -6.94
N TYR A 14 -15.40 9.05 -6.13
CA TYR A 14 -15.03 9.18 -4.72
C TYR A 14 -15.90 8.31 -3.82
N HIS A 15 -17.20 8.57 -3.77
CA HIS A 15 -18.13 7.98 -2.83
C HIS A 15 -19.12 7.04 -3.56
N PRO A 16 -19.53 5.89 -2.96
CA PRO A 16 -19.34 5.53 -1.53
C PRO A 16 -18.07 4.74 -1.21
N PHE A 17 -17.29 4.27 -2.17
CA PHE A 17 -16.20 3.32 -1.92
C PHE A 17 -14.83 3.77 -2.41
N LYS A 18 -14.72 4.34 -3.60
CA LYS A 18 -13.45 4.56 -4.31
C LYS A 18 -12.59 5.68 -3.72
N TRP A 19 -13.09 6.44 -2.76
CA TRP A 19 -12.33 7.48 -2.04
C TRP A 19 -11.02 6.96 -1.44
N ARG A 20 -10.94 5.67 -1.15
CA ARG A 20 -9.74 5.01 -0.63
C ARG A 20 -8.51 5.13 -1.53
N GLY A 21 -8.73 5.27 -2.82
CA GLY A 21 -7.69 5.42 -3.82
C GLY A 21 -7.20 6.86 -4.03
N TRP A 22 -7.61 7.82 -3.19
CA TRP A 22 -7.23 9.22 -3.30
C TRP A 22 -6.55 9.69 -2.03
N TRP A 23 -5.34 10.24 -2.16
CA TRP A 23 -4.51 10.62 -1.00
C TRP A 23 -5.19 11.57 -0.02
N ASN A 24 -6.07 12.46 -0.51
CA ASN A 24 -6.82 13.37 0.35
C ASN A 24 -7.82 12.65 1.27
N PHE A 25 -8.23 11.44 0.95
CA PHE A 25 -9.30 10.73 1.64
C PHE A 25 -8.89 9.36 2.14
N GLY A 26 -7.89 8.74 1.54
CA GLY A 26 -7.45 7.39 1.84
C GLY A 26 -5.96 7.18 1.60
N THR A 27 -5.51 5.95 1.77
CA THR A 27 -4.09 5.57 1.74
C THR A 27 -3.82 4.42 0.77
N GLY A 28 -4.74 4.22 -0.19
CA GLY A 28 -4.62 3.14 -1.16
C GLY A 28 -4.76 1.74 -0.56
N ALA A 29 -4.46 0.73 -1.35
CA ALA A 29 -4.64 -0.67 -0.97
C ALA A 29 -3.82 -1.07 0.25
N LEU A 30 -2.56 -0.65 0.33
CA LEU A 30 -1.70 -0.98 1.47
C LEU A 30 -2.23 -0.36 2.77
N GLY A 31 -2.61 0.90 2.77
CA GLY A 31 -3.11 1.56 3.97
C GLY A 31 -4.48 1.07 4.40
N ASP A 32 -5.36 0.77 3.45
CA ASP A 32 -6.72 0.28 3.73
C ASP A 32 -6.71 -1.18 4.22
N MET A 33 -5.96 -2.05 3.56
CA MET A 33 -5.97 -3.49 3.82
C MET A 33 -4.76 -4.01 4.61
N GLY A 34 -3.67 -3.25 4.65
CA GLY A 34 -2.45 -3.68 5.34
C GLY A 34 -2.68 -3.94 6.83
N CYS A 35 -3.48 -3.12 7.50
CA CYS A 35 -3.82 -3.32 8.90
C CYS A 35 -4.52 -4.68 9.14
N HIS A 36 -5.29 -5.17 8.20
CA HIS A 36 -5.98 -6.46 8.30
C HIS A 36 -5.08 -7.64 7.98
N LEU A 37 -4.22 -7.52 6.98
CA LEU A 37 -3.43 -8.63 6.45
C LEU A 37 -2.04 -8.74 7.09
N ILE A 38 -1.42 -7.61 7.42
CA ILE A 38 -0.08 -7.58 8.03
C ILE A 38 -0.15 -7.83 9.55
N ALA A 39 -1.18 -7.32 10.23
CA ALA A 39 -1.27 -7.40 11.68
C ALA A 39 -1.16 -8.81 12.26
N PRO A 40 -1.81 -9.85 11.72
CA PRO A 40 -1.64 -11.21 12.24
C PRO A 40 -0.20 -11.70 12.19
N ALA A 41 0.48 -11.52 11.06
CA ALA A 41 1.88 -11.92 10.92
C ALA A 41 2.80 -11.09 11.83
N PHE A 42 2.57 -9.79 11.90
CA PHE A 42 3.31 -8.86 12.74
C PHE A 42 3.26 -9.25 14.22
N GLN A 43 2.07 -9.54 14.72
CA GLN A 43 1.86 -9.92 16.12
C GLN A 43 2.38 -11.32 16.44
N THR A 44 2.15 -12.28 15.53
CA THR A 44 2.56 -13.67 15.73
C THR A 44 4.07 -13.80 15.79
N LEU A 45 4.78 -13.15 14.87
CA LEU A 45 6.23 -13.16 14.80
C LEU A 45 6.89 -12.16 15.77
N GLY A 46 6.10 -11.30 16.40
CA GLY A 46 6.61 -10.28 17.32
C GLY A 46 7.55 -9.31 16.63
N LEU A 47 7.22 -8.93 15.39
CA LEU A 47 8.01 -7.99 14.60
C LEU A 47 7.99 -6.61 15.25
N GLY A 48 9.12 -5.91 15.15
CA GLY A 48 9.28 -4.53 15.58
C GLY A 48 9.32 -3.58 14.37
N TYR A 49 10.18 -2.58 14.43
CA TYR A 49 10.40 -1.71 13.28
C TYR A 49 11.23 -2.41 12.21
N PRO A 50 10.89 -2.23 10.93
CA PRO A 50 11.71 -2.75 9.84
C PRO A 50 13.06 -2.01 9.80
N THR A 51 14.10 -2.71 9.43
CA THR A 51 15.45 -2.15 9.22
C THR A 51 15.61 -1.60 7.81
N GLU A 52 14.91 -2.17 6.86
CA GLU A 52 14.91 -1.75 5.46
C GLU A 52 13.48 -1.76 4.92
N VAL A 53 13.19 -0.77 4.08
CA VAL A 53 11.94 -0.68 3.33
C VAL A 53 12.26 -0.35 1.89
N GLU A 54 11.78 -1.17 0.98
CA GLU A 54 11.93 -0.98 -0.45
C GLU A 54 10.56 -1.05 -1.11
N GLY A 55 10.28 -0.11 -2.00
CA GLY A 55 8.98 -0.04 -2.66
C GLY A 55 9.09 0.27 -4.14
N SER A 56 8.21 -0.31 -4.92
CA SER A 56 7.97 0.04 -6.30
C SER A 56 6.48 0.10 -6.58
N VAL A 57 6.10 0.94 -7.54
CA VAL A 57 4.70 1.15 -7.90
C VAL A 57 4.50 1.02 -9.39
N GLY A 58 3.34 0.52 -9.76
CA GLY A 58 2.89 0.54 -11.14
C GLY A 58 2.43 1.93 -11.55
N GLN A 59 2.58 2.22 -12.84
CA GLN A 59 2.12 3.45 -13.45
C GLN A 59 1.20 3.14 -14.63
N VAL A 60 0.30 4.05 -14.94
CA VAL A 60 -0.56 3.97 -16.11
C VAL A 60 0.04 4.81 -17.23
N PHE A 61 0.14 4.22 -18.41
CA PHE A 61 0.58 4.91 -19.61
C PHE A 61 -0.66 5.20 -20.45
N LEU A 62 -1.02 6.44 -20.58
CA LEU A 62 -2.19 6.86 -21.35
C LEU A 62 -1.84 7.30 -22.76
N LYS A 63 -0.61 7.77 -22.98
CA LYS A 63 -0.16 8.27 -24.27
C LYS A 63 1.35 8.11 -24.45
N ASP A 64 1.75 7.57 -25.61
CA ASP A 64 3.11 7.65 -26.14
C ASP A 64 4.26 7.33 -25.16
N TRP A 65 4.13 6.24 -24.40
CA TRP A 65 5.16 5.80 -23.44
C TRP A 65 5.44 6.79 -22.29
N GLN A 66 4.61 7.80 -22.15
CA GLN A 66 4.70 8.70 -21.01
C GLN A 66 3.80 8.21 -19.88
N PRO A 67 4.34 7.94 -18.69
CA PRO A 67 3.52 7.58 -17.56
C PRO A 67 2.63 8.76 -17.19
N GLU A 68 1.34 8.52 -17.02
CA GLU A 68 0.48 9.51 -16.43
C GLU A 68 0.64 9.47 -14.91
N TYR A 69 1.11 10.55 -14.38
CA TYR A 69 1.21 10.76 -12.95
C TYR A 69 -0.03 11.51 -12.47
N ILE A 70 -0.85 10.81 -11.67
CA ILE A 70 -2.01 11.41 -11.00
C ILE A 70 -1.61 11.66 -9.54
N PRO A 71 -1.17 12.88 -9.20
CA PRO A 71 -0.60 13.15 -7.88
C PRO A 71 -1.60 12.96 -6.74
N GLU A 72 -2.88 13.13 -6.99
CA GLU A 72 -3.95 12.95 -6.01
C GLU A 72 -4.35 11.49 -5.83
N GLY A 73 -4.04 10.63 -6.78
CA GLY A 73 -4.38 9.20 -6.77
C GLY A 73 -3.30 8.34 -6.17
N CYS A 74 -3.70 7.31 -5.43
CA CYS A 74 -2.79 6.25 -5.01
C CYS A 74 -2.40 5.38 -6.20
N PRO A 75 -1.21 4.76 -6.20
CA PRO A 75 -0.76 3.88 -7.27
C PRO A 75 -1.75 2.74 -7.55
N PRO A 76 -1.96 2.37 -8.82
CA PRO A 76 -2.86 1.27 -9.18
C PRO A 76 -2.35 -0.11 -8.74
N SER A 77 -1.05 -0.22 -8.52
CA SER A 77 -0.40 -1.43 -8.01
C SER A 77 0.86 -1.08 -7.26
N SER A 78 1.21 -1.89 -6.27
CA SER A 78 2.45 -1.73 -5.52
C SER A 78 3.10 -3.06 -5.16
N TYR A 79 4.42 -3.00 -5.00
CA TYR A 79 5.26 -4.03 -4.40
C TYR A 79 6.08 -3.37 -3.31
N VAL A 80 5.91 -3.81 -2.07
CA VAL A 80 6.66 -3.26 -0.93
C VAL A 80 7.31 -4.40 -0.17
N GLN A 81 8.61 -4.30 0.03
CA GLN A 81 9.39 -5.25 0.80
C GLN A 81 9.83 -4.61 2.11
N LEU A 82 9.57 -5.29 3.20
CA LEU A 82 9.94 -4.89 4.55
C LEU A 82 10.87 -5.96 5.13
N LYS A 83 12.00 -5.54 5.67
CA LYS A 83 12.96 -6.42 6.30
C LYS A 83 12.98 -6.14 7.80
N PHE A 84 12.80 -7.18 8.58
CA PHE A 84 12.74 -7.10 10.03
C PHE A 84 13.91 -7.86 10.65
N PRO A 85 14.53 -7.33 11.70
CA PRO A 85 15.55 -8.06 12.43
C PRO A 85 14.95 -9.25 13.19
N GLU A 86 15.80 -10.10 13.72
CA GLU A 86 15.37 -11.12 14.67
C GLU A 86 14.63 -10.51 15.87
N SER A 87 13.73 -11.27 16.43
CA SER A 87 12.96 -10.87 17.59
C SER A 87 12.94 -11.98 18.65
N LYS A 88 12.33 -11.71 19.79
CA LYS A 88 12.14 -12.73 20.84
C LYS A 88 11.32 -13.94 20.33
N LYS A 89 10.41 -13.73 19.38
CA LYS A 89 9.53 -14.77 18.83
C LYS A 89 10.05 -15.33 17.50
N ASN A 90 10.82 -14.55 16.75
CA ASN A 90 11.39 -14.94 15.47
C ASN A 90 12.91 -14.94 15.57
N LYS A 91 13.52 -16.13 15.49
CA LYS A 91 14.97 -16.35 15.69
C LYS A 91 15.86 -16.01 14.49
N SER A 92 15.25 -15.54 13.43
CA SER A 92 15.97 -15.12 12.21
C SER A 92 15.39 -13.81 11.67
N GLU A 93 16.12 -13.18 10.77
CA GLU A 93 15.59 -12.06 10.00
C GLU A 93 14.34 -12.50 9.23
N ALA A 94 13.32 -11.66 9.21
CA ALA A 94 12.09 -11.90 8.47
C ALA A 94 11.93 -10.90 7.33
N LYS A 95 11.53 -11.38 6.17
CA LYS A 95 11.15 -10.57 5.03
C LYS A 95 9.63 -10.65 4.86
N MET A 96 9.00 -9.49 4.81
CA MET A 96 7.58 -9.38 4.50
C MET A 96 7.43 -8.67 3.15
N ILE A 97 6.61 -9.23 2.29
CA ILE A 97 6.33 -8.67 0.98
C ILE A 97 4.84 -8.38 0.89
N TRP A 98 4.53 -7.14 0.58
CA TRP A 98 3.20 -6.70 0.20
C TRP A 98 3.12 -6.56 -1.31
N THR A 99 2.05 -7.04 -1.89
CA THR A 99 1.73 -6.80 -3.31
C THR A 99 0.24 -6.52 -3.49
N ASP A 100 -0.07 -5.61 -4.38
CA ASP A 100 -1.44 -5.30 -4.76
C ASP A 100 -1.56 -4.98 -6.25
N GLY A 101 -2.79 -4.69 -6.72
CA GLY A 101 -3.04 -4.29 -8.10
C GLY A 101 -2.72 -5.38 -9.13
N GLY A 102 -2.81 -6.66 -8.76
CA GLY A 102 -2.54 -7.78 -9.66
C GLY A 102 -1.09 -8.26 -9.69
N ILE A 103 -0.18 -7.57 -9.00
CA ILE A 103 1.20 -8.04 -8.83
C ILE A 103 1.19 -9.19 -7.82
N ARG A 104 1.94 -10.24 -8.13
CA ARG A 104 2.12 -11.38 -7.23
C ARG A 104 3.58 -11.50 -6.80
N ALA A 105 3.80 -11.72 -5.51
CA ALA A 105 5.11 -12.11 -5.03
C ALA A 105 5.46 -13.52 -5.53
N VAL A 106 6.76 -13.76 -5.74
CA VAL A 106 7.25 -15.11 -6.02
C VAL A 106 7.01 -15.97 -4.79
N HIS A 107 6.46 -17.16 -4.99
CA HIS A 107 6.30 -18.12 -3.91
C HIS A 107 7.69 -18.58 -3.44
N PRO A 108 7.96 -18.62 -2.13
CA PRO A 108 9.23 -19.10 -1.60
C PRO A 108 9.48 -20.56 -1.91
#